data_3c0ab6abca08b6a87c2f4ecb938e3f10
#
_entry.id   3c0ab6abca08b6a87c2f4ecb938e3f10
#
_cell.length_a   1.000
_cell.length_b   1.000
_cell.length_c   1.000
_cell.angle_alpha   90.00
_cell.angle_beta   90.00
_cell.angle_gamma   90.00
#
_symmetry.space_group_name_H-M   'P 1'
#
loop_
_entity.id
_entity.type
_entity.pdbx_description
1 polymer ?
#
loop_
_entity_poly.entity_id
_entity_poly.type
_entity_poly.pdbx_seq_one_letter_code
_entity_poly.pdbx_strand_id
1 'polypeptide(L)'
;MSKFLTVSLLTLVLFGTISPSYAESLSETSLSDEDILLIAENEKKRNLRLSRQDQIPKERLKEETASYLEGYIQALIDANYHELNVLVYVNKDGVVFLYNLPKDDRIRNSIIEFVKDLPDVVQVKEADLDHAAKERIEERQPIRQVKGVWFPESTVLFQPLIANPREPIYSIAYRYNDILAKNQIAISLGDFFPIFRWFNVFRWHGDLQIDIAACVWADFDMAPKCHPNGEWAELITTDYILMIPLSYAINKWSYRLRAYHISSHLGDEYMVNHIDVDRVNPSFEAIDFFVSYQATNGLRVYGGPGFVVNSDNSYPMKVFYAEYGLEWRFMGLRYHYHRLYGAPFFAADFQNWQVNNYKFDITLQLGYEWSKLQGAGRKVRLFAEYHNGYSEGQFFKKHTDYIAARLSWGF
;
A
#
# COMPACT_ATOMS: atom_id res chain seq x y z
N MET A 1 2.80 40.98 2.02
CA MET A 1 4.01 40.23 2.44
C MET A 1 3.68 38.96 3.25
N SER A 2 2.54 38.28 3.02
CA SER A 2 2.16 37.10 3.81
C SER A 2 2.04 35.80 3.01
N LYS A 3 2.43 35.75 1.74
CA LYS A 3 2.32 34.55 0.87
C LYS A 3 3.60 33.69 0.80
N PHE A 4 4.70 34.12 1.44
CA PHE A 4 5.96 33.37 1.42
C PHE A 4 6.20 32.49 2.65
N LEU A 5 5.42 32.64 3.72
CA LEU A 5 5.64 31.88 4.97
C LEU A 5 5.05 30.47 4.93
N THR A 6 4.03 30.23 4.12
CA THR A 6 3.31 28.92 4.09
C THR A 6 4.08 27.84 3.33
N VAL A 7 4.95 28.20 2.38
CA VAL A 7 5.76 27.24 1.61
C VAL A 7 6.99 26.77 2.41
N SER A 8 7.50 27.61 3.33
CA SER A 8 8.68 27.26 4.15
C SER A 8 8.40 26.18 5.20
N LEU A 9 7.16 26.06 5.69
CA LEU A 9 6.83 25.07 6.74
C LEU A 9 6.73 23.64 6.19
N LEU A 10 6.29 23.49 4.95
CA LEU A 10 6.18 22.17 4.30
C LEU A 10 7.56 21.60 3.90
N THR A 11 8.51 22.49 3.60
CA THR A 11 9.89 22.10 3.26
C THR A 11 10.68 21.69 4.51
N LEU A 12 10.34 22.22 5.68
CA LEU A 12 11.06 21.90 6.93
C LEU A 12 10.76 20.51 7.47
N VAL A 13 9.56 19.97 7.21
CA VAL A 13 9.17 18.62 7.66
C VAL A 13 9.80 17.53 6.76
N LEU A 14 10.16 17.89 5.52
CA LEU A 14 10.70 16.92 4.55
C LEU A 14 12.22 16.81 4.53
N PHE A 15 12.97 17.81 5.05
CA PHE A 15 14.42 17.83 4.94
C PHE A 15 15.22 17.93 6.25
N GLY A 16 14.55 17.92 7.40
CA GLY A 16 15.23 17.81 8.70
C GLY A 16 16.22 18.95 9.04
N THR A 17 16.01 20.15 8.50
CA THR A 17 16.79 21.33 8.87
C THR A 17 16.16 22.04 10.07
N ILE A 18 16.79 21.96 11.20
CA ILE A 18 16.47 22.72 12.42
C ILE A 18 16.56 24.20 12.12
N SER A 19 15.55 25.00 12.49
CA SER A 19 15.55 26.44 12.29
C SER A 19 16.67 27.11 13.11
N PRO A 20 17.28 28.20 12.62
CA PRO A 20 18.33 28.91 13.36
C PRO A 20 17.92 29.40 14.75
N SER A 21 16.64 29.67 14.99
CA SER A 21 16.12 30.08 16.30
C SER A 21 16.17 28.97 17.37
N TYR A 22 16.23 27.69 16.94
CA TYR A 22 16.38 26.58 17.89
C TYR A 22 17.85 26.35 18.29
N ALA A 23 18.78 26.74 17.41
CA ALA A 23 20.20 26.68 17.72
C ALA A 23 20.63 27.76 18.73
N GLU A 24 20.00 28.93 18.71
CA GLU A 24 20.24 30.00 19.69
C GLU A 24 19.71 29.66 21.09
N SER A 25 18.61 28.91 21.21
CA SER A 25 18.09 28.50 22.54
C SER A 25 18.88 27.36 23.19
N LEU A 26 19.71 26.64 22.42
CA LEU A 26 20.60 25.59 22.93
C LEU A 26 21.96 26.13 23.38
N SER A 27 22.31 27.38 23.05
CA SER A 27 23.59 27.98 23.44
C SER A 27 23.61 28.56 24.87
N GLU A 28 22.47 28.65 25.55
CA GLU A 28 22.37 29.21 26.92
C GLU A 28 22.17 28.15 28.02
N THR A 29 21.97 26.89 27.68
CA THR A 29 21.98 25.81 28.68
C THR A 29 23.38 25.20 28.73
N SER A 30 24.15 25.61 29.75
CA SER A 30 25.40 24.92 30.09
C SER A 30 25.06 23.46 30.43
N LEU A 31 25.39 22.53 29.53
CA LEU A 31 25.34 21.10 29.78
C LEU A 31 26.17 20.81 31.05
N SER A 32 25.63 20.05 31.98
CA SER A 32 26.38 19.64 33.15
C SER A 32 27.51 18.70 32.74
N ASP A 33 28.60 18.66 33.54
CA ASP A 33 29.69 17.72 33.28
C ASP A 33 29.21 16.26 33.20
N GLU A 34 28.13 15.89 33.86
CA GLU A 34 27.46 14.58 33.75
C GLU A 34 26.82 14.36 32.37
N ASP A 35 26.18 15.39 31.78
CA ASP A 35 25.57 15.28 30.45
C ASP A 35 26.64 15.14 29.37
N ILE A 36 27.78 15.85 29.50
CA ILE A 36 28.90 15.73 28.58
C ILE A 36 29.54 14.33 28.66
N LEU A 37 29.71 13.79 29.87
CA LEU A 37 30.17 12.42 30.07
C LEU A 37 29.23 11.36 29.49
N LEU A 38 27.90 11.54 29.65
CA LEU A 38 26.90 10.64 29.10
C LEU A 38 26.89 10.66 27.57
N ILE A 39 27.04 11.83 26.95
CA ILE A 39 27.16 11.97 25.49
C ILE A 39 28.42 11.29 24.97
N ALA A 40 29.56 11.52 25.64
CA ALA A 40 30.84 10.89 25.26
C ALA A 40 30.83 9.36 25.44
N GLU A 41 30.17 8.85 26.46
CA GLU A 41 30.01 7.41 26.66
C GLU A 41 29.04 6.78 25.61
N ASN A 42 27.98 7.48 25.24
CA ASN A 42 27.08 7.05 24.18
C ASN A 42 27.73 7.07 22.80
N GLU A 43 28.56 8.08 22.49
CA GLU A 43 29.36 8.11 21.26
C GLU A 43 30.41 7.01 21.23
N LYS A 44 31.06 6.73 22.35
CA LYS A 44 31.99 5.60 22.47
C LYS A 44 31.31 4.25 22.27
N LYS A 45 30.09 4.05 22.82
CA LYS A 45 29.24 2.85 22.59
C LYS A 45 28.78 2.75 21.16
N ARG A 46 28.44 3.87 20.51
CA ARG A 46 28.06 3.94 19.09
C ARG A 46 29.23 3.60 18.17
N ASN A 47 30.38 4.16 18.44
CA ASN A 47 31.64 3.88 17.68
C ASN A 47 32.11 2.43 17.87
N LEU A 48 31.93 1.84 19.07
CA LEU A 48 32.18 0.43 19.33
C LEU A 48 31.18 -0.51 18.58
N ARG A 49 29.93 -0.09 18.43
CA ARG A 49 28.95 -0.83 17.62
C ARG A 49 29.28 -0.74 16.14
N LEU A 50 29.66 0.44 15.64
CA LEU A 50 30.08 0.65 14.25
C LEU A 50 31.36 -0.15 13.94
N SER A 51 32.36 -0.13 14.83
CA SER A 51 33.59 -0.92 14.64
C SER A 51 33.35 -2.44 14.71
N ARG A 52 32.30 -2.91 15.41
CA ARG A 52 31.92 -4.32 15.39
C ARG A 52 31.19 -4.70 14.11
N GLN A 53 30.42 -3.78 13.49
CA GLN A 53 29.81 -4.01 12.17
C GLN A 53 30.84 -4.07 11.06
N ASP A 54 31.94 -3.27 11.14
CA ASP A 54 33.06 -3.32 10.19
C ASP A 54 33.91 -4.60 10.31
N GLN A 55 33.75 -5.37 11.39
CA GLN A 55 34.44 -6.63 11.63
C GLN A 55 33.71 -7.88 11.15
N ILE A 56 32.50 -7.73 10.55
CA ILE A 56 31.82 -8.85 9.86
C ILE A 56 32.66 -9.17 8.62
N PRO A 57 33.21 -10.39 8.49
CA PRO A 57 33.98 -10.73 7.31
C PRO A 57 33.15 -10.49 6.05
N LYS A 58 33.75 -9.84 5.04
CA LYS A 58 33.08 -9.61 3.74
C LYS A 58 32.54 -10.90 3.12
N GLU A 59 33.13 -12.03 3.41
CA GLU A 59 32.70 -13.37 3.02
C GLU A 59 31.34 -13.74 3.67
N ARG A 60 31.14 -13.41 4.96
CA ARG A 60 29.88 -13.71 5.67
C ARG A 60 28.72 -12.88 5.14
N LEU A 61 28.96 -11.62 4.79
CA LEU A 61 27.95 -10.77 4.13
C LEU A 61 27.54 -11.31 2.76
N LYS A 62 28.53 -11.83 1.99
CA LYS A 62 28.28 -12.49 0.70
C LYS A 62 27.46 -13.78 0.86
N GLU A 63 27.73 -14.55 1.91
CA GLU A 63 27.05 -15.81 2.20
C GLU A 63 25.59 -15.57 2.62
N GLU A 64 25.32 -14.59 3.48
CA GLU A 64 23.98 -14.18 3.88
C GLU A 64 23.19 -13.63 2.67
N THR A 65 23.84 -12.87 1.79
CA THR A 65 23.24 -12.35 0.57
C THR A 65 22.89 -13.47 -0.43
N ALA A 66 23.78 -14.45 -0.59
CA ALA A 66 23.54 -15.59 -1.47
C ALA A 66 22.36 -16.45 -0.98
N SER A 67 22.30 -16.74 0.32
CA SER A 67 21.19 -17.50 0.92
C SER A 67 19.85 -16.79 0.81
N TYR A 68 19.85 -15.47 0.93
CA TYR A 68 18.64 -14.68 0.74
C TYR A 68 18.19 -14.69 -0.72
N LEU A 69 19.10 -14.48 -1.68
CA LEU A 69 18.82 -14.49 -3.09
C LEU A 69 18.29 -15.89 -3.53
N GLU A 70 18.86 -16.96 -2.98
CA GLU A 70 18.39 -18.32 -3.17
C GLU A 70 16.93 -18.49 -2.74
N GLY A 71 16.59 -18.08 -1.51
CA GLY A 71 15.23 -18.14 -0.98
C GLY A 71 14.24 -17.28 -1.79
N TYR A 72 14.67 -16.11 -2.24
CA TYR A 72 13.88 -15.21 -3.06
C TYR A 72 13.55 -15.79 -4.44
N ILE A 73 14.59 -16.28 -5.18
CA ILE A 73 14.41 -16.91 -6.49
C ILE A 73 13.57 -18.16 -6.36
N GLN A 74 13.80 -18.97 -5.32
CA GLN A 74 13.02 -20.16 -5.07
C GLN A 74 11.54 -19.85 -4.84
N ALA A 75 11.24 -18.83 -4.03
CA ALA A 75 9.86 -18.42 -3.80
C ALA A 75 9.17 -17.93 -5.08
N LEU A 76 9.88 -17.20 -5.95
CA LEU A 76 9.36 -16.77 -7.24
C LEU A 76 9.10 -17.95 -8.20
N ILE A 77 10.00 -18.93 -8.24
CA ILE A 77 9.81 -20.14 -9.05
C ILE A 77 8.62 -20.95 -8.50
N ASP A 78 8.54 -21.15 -7.19
CA ASP A 78 7.45 -21.88 -6.55
C ASP A 78 6.08 -21.17 -6.76
N ALA A 79 6.07 -19.84 -6.83
CA ALA A 79 4.85 -19.08 -7.11
C ALA A 79 4.39 -19.15 -8.57
N ASN A 80 5.32 -19.15 -9.54
CA ASN A 80 5.00 -19.12 -10.97
C ASN A 80 4.96 -20.51 -11.61
N TYR A 81 5.67 -21.50 -11.04
CA TYR A 81 5.86 -22.84 -11.57
C TYR A 81 5.66 -23.91 -10.48
N HIS A 82 4.65 -23.74 -9.64
CA HIS A 82 4.45 -24.51 -8.40
C HIS A 82 4.28 -26.03 -8.59
N GLU A 83 3.93 -26.50 -9.77
CA GLU A 83 3.85 -27.92 -10.08
C GLU A 83 5.23 -28.55 -10.42
N LEU A 84 6.24 -27.71 -10.61
CA LEU A 84 7.57 -28.13 -10.99
C LEU A 84 8.49 -28.14 -9.77
N ASN A 85 9.10 -29.29 -9.49
CA ASN A 85 10.04 -29.45 -8.38
C ASN A 85 11.42 -28.87 -8.71
N VAL A 86 11.48 -27.61 -9.19
CA VAL A 86 12.75 -26.95 -9.49
C VAL A 86 13.37 -26.47 -8.18
N LEU A 87 14.62 -26.86 -7.94
CA LEU A 87 15.40 -26.41 -6.79
C LEU A 87 16.41 -25.36 -7.25
N VAL A 88 16.55 -24.32 -6.45
CA VAL A 88 17.50 -23.22 -6.67
C VAL A 88 18.64 -23.33 -5.66
N TYR A 89 19.85 -23.10 -6.11
CA TYR A 89 21.00 -22.85 -5.26
C TYR A 89 21.77 -21.65 -5.80
N VAL A 90 22.19 -20.74 -4.93
CA VAL A 90 22.95 -19.54 -5.30
C VAL A 90 24.29 -19.57 -4.59
N ASN A 91 25.38 -19.45 -5.35
CA ASN A 91 26.71 -19.34 -4.78
C ASN A 91 27.04 -17.90 -4.36
N LYS A 92 28.16 -17.74 -3.67
CA LYS A 92 28.66 -16.44 -3.17
C LYS A 92 28.97 -15.40 -4.27
N ASP A 93 29.07 -15.83 -5.51
CA ASP A 93 29.38 -15.00 -6.68
C ASP A 93 28.12 -14.58 -7.46
N GLY A 94 26.91 -14.91 -6.97
CA GLY A 94 25.65 -14.60 -7.63
C GLY A 94 25.33 -15.52 -8.82
N VAL A 95 25.99 -16.68 -8.93
CA VAL A 95 25.67 -17.70 -9.92
C VAL A 95 24.56 -18.58 -9.38
N VAL A 96 23.47 -18.66 -10.14
CA VAL A 96 22.27 -19.46 -9.81
C VAL A 96 22.35 -20.80 -10.49
N PHE A 97 22.23 -21.86 -9.71
CA PHE A 97 22.12 -23.24 -10.19
C PHE A 97 20.69 -23.71 -10.07
N LEU A 98 20.12 -24.19 -11.18
CA LEU A 98 18.77 -24.72 -11.26
C LEU A 98 18.84 -26.24 -11.40
N TYR A 99 18.23 -26.94 -10.45
CA TYR A 99 18.14 -28.39 -10.43
C TYR A 99 16.74 -28.87 -10.77
N ASN A 100 16.62 -30.06 -11.31
CA ASN A 100 15.34 -30.72 -11.63
C ASN A 100 14.46 -29.87 -12.56
N LEU A 101 15.05 -29.24 -13.56
CA LEU A 101 14.30 -28.53 -14.59
C LEU A 101 13.42 -29.53 -15.40
N PRO A 102 12.23 -29.07 -15.85
CA PRO A 102 11.34 -29.92 -16.65
C PRO A 102 11.96 -30.28 -17.97
N LYS A 103 11.56 -31.48 -18.50
CA LYS A 103 12.03 -32.00 -19.80
C LYS A 103 11.45 -31.22 -21.00
N ASP A 104 10.36 -30.48 -20.80
CA ASP A 104 9.78 -29.64 -21.85
C ASP A 104 10.69 -28.42 -22.05
N ASP A 105 11.30 -28.33 -23.23
CA ASP A 105 12.24 -27.25 -23.56
C ASP A 105 11.63 -25.87 -23.52
N ARG A 106 10.33 -25.71 -23.78
CA ARG A 106 9.65 -24.39 -23.71
C ARG A 106 9.55 -23.89 -22.28
N ILE A 107 9.10 -24.78 -21.38
CA ILE A 107 8.96 -24.46 -19.96
C ILE A 107 10.35 -24.27 -19.33
N ARG A 108 11.30 -25.13 -19.66
CA ARG A 108 12.69 -25.03 -19.18
C ARG A 108 13.33 -23.71 -19.56
N ASN A 109 13.26 -23.33 -20.84
CA ASN A 109 13.81 -22.05 -21.30
C ASN A 109 13.11 -20.86 -20.69
N SER A 110 11.79 -20.92 -20.49
CA SER A 110 11.03 -19.87 -19.82
C SER A 110 11.50 -19.65 -18.38
N ILE A 111 11.78 -20.72 -17.63
CA ILE A 111 12.32 -20.63 -16.26
C ILE A 111 13.73 -20.02 -16.26
N ILE A 112 14.58 -20.46 -17.15
CA ILE A 112 15.97 -19.97 -17.26
C ILE A 112 16.00 -18.49 -17.62
N GLU A 113 15.20 -18.04 -18.60
CA GLU A 113 15.08 -16.62 -18.97
C GLU A 113 14.49 -15.80 -17.84
N PHE A 114 13.43 -16.30 -17.20
CA PHE A 114 12.83 -15.65 -16.05
C PHE A 114 13.85 -15.39 -14.92
N VAL A 115 14.68 -16.39 -14.61
CA VAL A 115 15.70 -16.25 -13.56
C VAL A 115 16.87 -15.35 -14.00
N LYS A 116 17.26 -15.37 -15.29
CA LYS A 116 18.29 -14.47 -15.82
C LYS A 116 17.93 -13.01 -15.74
N ASP A 117 16.64 -12.68 -15.91
CA ASP A 117 16.13 -11.32 -15.86
C ASP A 117 15.98 -10.78 -14.43
N LEU A 118 16.19 -11.62 -13.41
CA LEU A 118 16.14 -11.18 -12.03
C LEU A 118 17.38 -10.37 -11.65
N PRO A 119 17.22 -9.32 -10.85
CA PRO A 119 18.33 -8.53 -10.36
C PRO A 119 19.28 -9.37 -9.48
N ASP A 120 20.54 -8.97 -9.46
CA ASP A 120 21.62 -9.60 -8.70
C ASP A 120 21.99 -11.04 -9.15
N VAL A 121 21.36 -11.56 -10.20
CA VAL A 121 21.73 -12.80 -10.87
C VAL A 121 22.84 -12.52 -11.88
N VAL A 122 24.01 -13.06 -11.64
CA VAL A 122 25.18 -12.90 -12.53
C VAL A 122 25.14 -13.89 -13.68
N GLN A 123 24.80 -15.13 -13.39
CA GLN A 123 24.72 -16.22 -14.37
C GLN A 123 23.72 -17.30 -13.88
N VAL A 124 23.01 -17.92 -14.81
CA VAL A 124 22.18 -19.11 -14.54
C VAL A 124 22.83 -20.32 -15.18
N LYS A 125 22.94 -21.41 -14.42
CA LYS A 125 23.44 -22.71 -14.86
C LYS A 125 22.44 -23.81 -14.55
N GLU A 126 22.29 -24.72 -15.46
CA GLU A 126 21.62 -25.99 -15.18
C GLU A 126 22.57 -26.91 -14.43
N ALA A 127 22.05 -27.66 -13.47
CA ALA A 127 22.83 -28.58 -12.68
C ALA A 127 22.08 -29.93 -12.54
N ASP A 128 22.85 -31.01 -12.59
CA ASP A 128 22.32 -32.34 -12.35
C ASP A 128 22.02 -32.54 -10.86
N LEU A 129 21.02 -33.36 -10.56
CA LEU A 129 20.65 -33.72 -9.19
C LEU A 129 21.76 -34.56 -8.55
N ASP A 130 22.56 -33.93 -7.71
CA ASP A 130 23.44 -34.60 -6.77
C ASP A 130 22.68 -35.10 -5.52
N HIS A 131 23.40 -35.81 -4.62
CA HIS A 131 22.80 -36.37 -3.42
C HIS A 131 22.22 -35.26 -2.51
N ALA A 132 22.92 -34.14 -2.36
CA ALA A 132 22.51 -33.03 -1.54
C ALA A 132 21.27 -32.28 -2.08
N ALA A 133 21.18 -32.14 -3.42
CA ALA A 133 20.01 -31.58 -4.09
C ALA A 133 18.78 -32.49 -3.96
N LYS A 134 18.96 -33.82 -4.02
CA LYS A 134 17.86 -34.80 -3.80
C LYS A 134 17.32 -34.72 -2.37
N GLU A 135 18.19 -34.71 -1.39
CA GLU A 135 17.82 -34.57 0.03
C GLU A 135 17.04 -33.29 0.29
N ARG A 136 17.49 -32.15 -0.24
CA ARG A 136 16.80 -30.85 -0.15
C ARG A 136 15.42 -30.88 -0.83
N ILE A 137 15.25 -31.59 -1.94
CA ILE A 137 13.97 -31.74 -2.62
C ILE A 137 13.02 -32.60 -1.77
N GLU A 138 13.51 -33.65 -1.17
CA GLU A 138 12.73 -34.53 -0.29
C GLU A 138 12.28 -33.80 0.98
N GLU A 139 13.17 -33.02 1.59
CA GLU A 139 12.82 -32.18 2.75
C GLU A 139 11.78 -31.10 2.43
N ARG A 140 11.75 -30.58 1.18
CA ARG A 140 10.78 -29.56 0.75
C ARG A 140 9.40 -30.12 0.41
N GLN A 141 9.26 -31.38 0.15
CA GLN A 141 7.96 -32.00 -0.19
C GLN A 141 6.88 -31.79 0.89
N PRO A 142 7.18 -31.88 2.20
CA PRO A 142 6.20 -31.58 3.23
C PRO A 142 5.67 -30.16 3.16
N ILE A 143 6.50 -29.15 2.83
CA ILE A 143 6.12 -27.73 2.75
C ILE A 143 5.14 -27.50 1.60
N ARG A 144 5.25 -28.23 0.48
CA ARG A 144 4.33 -28.17 -0.66
C ARG A 144 2.94 -28.75 -0.37
N GLN A 145 2.79 -29.51 0.71
CA GLN A 145 1.50 -30.02 1.17
C GLN A 145 0.76 -29.04 2.08
N VAL A 146 1.35 -27.88 2.41
CA VAL A 146 0.67 -26.86 3.19
C VAL A 146 -0.48 -26.30 2.37
N LYS A 147 -1.71 -26.63 2.80
CA LYS A 147 -2.94 -26.20 2.13
C LYS A 147 -3.32 -24.76 2.41
N GLY A 148 -2.69 -24.13 3.42
CA GLY A 148 -2.95 -22.75 3.77
C GLY A 148 -2.12 -22.26 4.95
N VAL A 149 -2.17 -20.97 5.20
CA VAL A 149 -1.45 -20.27 6.27
C VAL A 149 -2.36 -19.28 6.98
N TRP A 150 -2.29 -19.27 8.32
CA TRP A 150 -2.92 -18.26 9.15
C TRP A 150 -2.08 -16.99 9.18
N PHE A 151 -2.74 -15.82 9.15
CA PHE A 151 -2.12 -14.50 9.24
C PHE A 151 -0.95 -14.33 8.26
N PRO A 152 -1.18 -14.53 6.94
CA PRO A 152 -0.10 -14.41 5.97
C PRO A 152 0.53 -13.02 6.04
N GLU A 153 1.84 -12.97 6.27
CA GLU A 153 2.56 -11.71 6.43
C GLU A 153 2.61 -10.94 5.10
N SER A 154 2.37 -9.65 5.22
CA SER A 154 2.71 -8.60 4.24
C SER A 154 2.11 -8.67 2.83
N THR A 155 1.14 -9.52 2.52
CA THR A 155 0.58 -9.59 1.17
C THR A 155 -0.93 -9.71 1.15
N VAL A 156 -1.58 -8.94 0.28
CA VAL A 156 -2.98 -9.10 -0.11
C VAL A 156 -3.04 -9.62 -1.54
N LEU A 157 -3.96 -10.54 -1.83
CA LEU A 157 -4.08 -11.13 -3.17
C LEU A 157 -4.71 -10.15 -4.17
N PHE A 158 -5.68 -9.37 -3.73
CA PHE A 158 -6.22 -8.26 -4.50
C PHE A 158 -5.63 -6.96 -3.95
N GLN A 159 -4.72 -6.35 -4.71
CA GLN A 159 -4.10 -5.08 -4.30
C GLN A 159 -5.17 -3.99 -4.15
N PRO A 160 -5.13 -3.16 -3.09
CA PRO A 160 -6.00 -2.00 -2.96
C PRO A 160 -5.95 -1.09 -4.19
N LEU A 161 -7.07 -0.43 -4.47
CA LEU A 161 -7.21 0.46 -5.62
C LEU A 161 -6.57 1.82 -5.29
N ILE A 162 -5.46 2.17 -5.96
CA ILE A 162 -4.65 3.35 -5.58
C ILE A 162 -5.46 4.64 -5.63
N ALA A 163 -6.21 4.86 -6.71
CA ALA A 163 -6.96 6.09 -6.91
C ALA A 163 -8.39 6.07 -6.34
N ASN A 164 -8.86 4.93 -5.79
CA ASN A 164 -10.13 4.90 -5.09
C ASN A 164 -9.99 5.64 -3.76
N PRO A 165 -10.75 6.73 -3.53
CA PRO A 165 -10.65 7.53 -2.32
C PRO A 165 -11.16 6.79 -1.06
N ARG A 166 -11.89 5.68 -1.23
CA ARG A 166 -12.49 4.88 -0.15
C ARG A 166 -11.85 3.50 0.04
N GLU A 167 -10.67 3.27 -0.53
CA GLU A 167 -9.87 2.10 -0.14
C GLU A 167 -9.17 2.35 1.21
N PRO A 168 -9.15 1.34 2.12
CA PRO A 168 -8.45 1.45 3.38
C PRO A 168 -6.95 1.69 3.19
N ILE A 169 -6.48 2.82 3.69
CA ILE A 169 -5.07 3.21 3.64
C ILE A 169 -4.78 4.22 4.76
N TYR A 170 -3.54 4.29 5.21
CA TYR A 170 -3.09 5.42 6.03
C TYR A 170 -2.71 6.57 5.12
N SER A 171 -3.37 7.72 5.26
CA SER A 171 -2.99 8.90 4.50
C SER A 171 -3.32 10.20 5.20
N ILE A 172 -2.61 11.25 4.77
CA ILE A 172 -2.94 12.64 5.06
C ILE A 172 -2.91 13.43 3.76
N ALA A 173 -3.93 14.21 3.51
CA ALA A 173 -4.04 15.05 2.32
C ALA A 173 -4.39 16.49 2.71
N TYR A 174 -3.77 17.44 2.05
CA TYR A 174 -4.25 18.80 1.98
C TYR A 174 -5.06 18.96 0.69
N ARG A 175 -6.37 19.23 0.83
CA ARG A 175 -7.30 19.48 -0.28
C ARG A 175 -7.57 20.96 -0.41
N TYR A 176 -7.59 21.43 -1.63
CA TYR A 176 -7.94 22.80 -1.97
C TYR A 176 -9.14 22.83 -2.90
N ASN A 177 -10.11 23.70 -2.58
CA ASN A 177 -11.34 23.94 -3.33
C ASN A 177 -12.39 22.82 -3.24
N ASP A 178 -12.39 22.03 -2.17
CA ASP A 178 -13.48 21.10 -1.89
C ASP A 178 -14.77 21.87 -1.54
N ILE A 179 -15.93 21.28 -1.89
CA ILE A 179 -17.25 21.88 -1.63
C ILE A 179 -17.53 22.04 -0.13
N LEU A 180 -16.94 21.21 0.73
CA LEU A 180 -17.14 21.26 2.17
C LEU A 180 -16.32 22.37 2.82
N ALA A 181 -15.08 22.54 2.39
CA ALA A 181 -14.19 23.58 2.88
C ALA A 181 -13.13 23.91 1.82
N LYS A 182 -12.80 25.21 1.70
CA LYS A 182 -11.81 25.68 0.73
C LYS A 182 -10.39 25.15 1.02
N ASN A 183 -10.05 25.01 2.29
CA ASN A 183 -8.77 24.48 2.77
C ASN A 183 -9.06 23.34 3.74
N GLN A 184 -8.83 22.13 3.33
CA GLN A 184 -9.23 20.94 4.07
C GLN A 184 -8.01 20.05 4.32
N ILE A 185 -7.95 19.48 5.51
CA ILE A 185 -7.08 18.33 5.80
C ILE A 185 -7.97 17.10 5.84
N ALA A 186 -7.68 16.12 4.97
CA ALA A 186 -8.34 14.83 4.96
C ALA A 186 -7.36 13.78 5.48
N ILE A 187 -7.79 13.01 6.48
CA ILE A 187 -7.01 11.94 7.11
C ILE A 187 -7.72 10.61 6.87
N SER A 188 -6.98 9.58 6.51
CA SER A 188 -7.48 8.22 6.55
C SER A 188 -6.58 7.33 7.41
N LEU A 189 -7.20 6.49 8.24
CA LEU A 189 -6.54 5.53 9.10
C LEU A 189 -7.16 4.16 8.84
N GLY A 190 -6.54 3.38 7.97
CA GLY A 190 -7.10 2.09 7.59
C GLY A 190 -6.08 1.11 7.04
N ASP A 191 -6.43 -0.17 7.13
CA ASP A 191 -5.58 -1.26 6.66
C ASP A 191 -6.36 -2.54 6.40
N PHE A 192 -5.71 -3.46 5.69
CA PHE A 192 -6.13 -4.83 5.48
C PHE A 192 -5.38 -5.75 6.43
N PHE A 193 -6.13 -6.61 7.10
CA PHE A 193 -5.62 -7.63 8.01
C PHE A 193 -5.95 -9.02 7.45
N PRO A 194 -4.97 -9.71 6.81
CA PRO A 194 -5.15 -11.05 6.30
C PRO A 194 -5.40 -12.05 7.43
N ILE A 195 -6.47 -12.84 7.33
CA ILE A 195 -6.84 -13.84 8.33
C ILE A 195 -6.29 -15.20 7.93
N PHE A 196 -6.64 -15.65 6.73
CA PHE A 196 -6.22 -16.96 6.25
C PHE A 196 -6.05 -16.97 4.74
N ARG A 197 -5.02 -17.65 4.27
CA ARG A 197 -4.79 -17.91 2.84
C ARG A 197 -4.77 -19.42 2.60
N TRP A 198 -5.59 -19.86 1.67
CA TRP A 198 -5.55 -21.20 1.09
C TRP A 198 -4.71 -21.16 -0.18
N PHE A 199 -3.80 -22.10 -0.30
CA PHE A 199 -2.99 -22.24 -1.49
C PHE A 199 -3.59 -23.25 -2.45
N ASN A 200 -3.40 -23.02 -3.75
CA ASN A 200 -3.68 -23.99 -4.79
C ASN A 200 -5.11 -24.51 -4.76
N VAL A 201 -6.08 -23.61 -4.55
CA VAL A 201 -7.50 -23.95 -4.48
C VAL A 201 -8.14 -23.99 -5.86
N PHE A 202 -9.22 -24.77 -5.96
CA PHE A 202 -9.97 -25.05 -7.18
C PHE A 202 -9.10 -25.73 -8.25
N ARG A 203 -9.75 -26.11 -9.35
CA ARG A 203 -9.11 -26.75 -10.51
C ARG A 203 -8.13 -25.84 -11.27
N TRP A 204 -8.15 -24.55 -10.99
CA TRP A 204 -7.28 -23.55 -11.63
C TRP A 204 -6.02 -23.26 -10.81
N HIS A 205 -5.87 -23.87 -9.63
CA HIS A 205 -4.67 -23.78 -8.80
C HIS A 205 -4.28 -22.35 -8.40
N GLY A 206 -5.26 -21.47 -8.15
CA GLY A 206 -5.01 -20.16 -7.61
C GLY A 206 -5.03 -20.13 -6.08
N ASP A 207 -4.70 -19.00 -5.49
CA ASP A 207 -4.75 -18.79 -4.05
C ASP A 207 -6.03 -18.04 -3.67
N LEU A 208 -6.64 -18.45 -2.56
CA LEU A 208 -7.83 -17.81 -1.98
C LEU A 208 -7.46 -17.23 -0.61
N GLN A 209 -7.90 -16.01 -0.32
CA GLN A 209 -7.61 -15.36 0.96
C GLN A 209 -8.84 -14.64 1.49
N ILE A 210 -9.05 -14.75 2.80
CA ILE A 210 -10.02 -13.96 3.53
C ILE A 210 -9.30 -12.93 4.40
N ASP A 211 -9.77 -11.68 4.35
CA ASP A 211 -9.23 -10.57 5.11
C ASP A 211 -10.33 -9.93 5.96
N ILE A 212 -9.94 -9.17 6.98
CA ILE A 212 -10.74 -8.11 7.59
C ILE A 212 -10.06 -6.79 7.25
N ALA A 213 -10.82 -5.78 6.86
CA ALA A 213 -10.28 -4.46 6.66
C ALA A 213 -11.19 -3.40 7.27
N ALA A 214 -10.60 -2.33 7.76
CA ALA A 214 -11.32 -1.22 8.34
C ALA A 214 -10.62 0.09 7.97
N CYS A 215 -11.37 1.18 7.92
CA CYS A 215 -10.83 2.52 7.76
C CYS A 215 -11.71 3.55 8.45
N VAL A 216 -11.06 4.62 8.88
CA VAL A 216 -11.70 5.85 9.34
C VAL A 216 -11.20 6.97 8.45
N TRP A 217 -12.11 7.74 7.88
CA TRP A 217 -11.79 8.98 7.15
C TRP A 217 -12.31 10.14 7.95
N ALA A 218 -11.49 11.16 8.17
CA ALA A 218 -11.85 12.37 8.89
C ALA A 218 -11.45 13.59 8.07
N ASP A 219 -12.41 14.49 7.87
CA ASP A 219 -12.24 15.72 7.10
C ASP A 219 -12.33 16.94 8.01
N PHE A 220 -11.31 17.80 7.96
CA PHE A 220 -11.19 18.98 8.78
C PHE A 220 -11.18 20.26 7.93
N ASP A 221 -12.04 21.23 8.24
CA ASP A 221 -11.89 22.59 7.75
C ASP A 221 -10.76 23.29 8.52
N MET A 222 -9.76 23.78 7.79
CA MET A 222 -8.60 24.46 8.38
C MET A 222 -8.78 25.98 8.48
N ALA A 223 -9.92 26.51 8.06
CA ALA A 223 -10.23 27.95 8.11
C ALA A 223 -11.74 28.17 8.21
N PRO A 224 -12.41 27.63 9.25
CA PRO A 224 -13.86 27.75 9.39
C PRO A 224 -14.28 29.20 9.59
N LYS A 225 -15.29 29.64 8.84
CA LYS A 225 -15.76 31.02 8.86
C LYS A 225 -16.49 31.42 10.16
N CYS A 226 -16.94 30.43 10.92
CA CYS A 226 -17.69 30.61 12.16
C CYS A 226 -16.80 31.01 13.34
N HIS A 227 -15.50 30.90 13.24
CA HIS A 227 -14.56 31.35 14.28
C HIS A 227 -13.98 32.74 13.94
N PRO A 228 -14.33 33.80 14.67
CA PRO A 228 -13.94 35.18 14.35
C PRO A 228 -12.41 35.37 14.27
N ASN A 229 -11.65 34.54 14.95
CA ASN A 229 -10.19 34.63 15.03
C ASN A 229 -9.44 33.65 14.12
N GLY A 230 -10.14 32.74 13.41
CA GLY A 230 -9.51 31.80 12.47
C GLY A 230 -8.47 30.84 13.09
N GLU A 231 -8.55 30.62 14.41
CA GLU A 231 -7.49 29.92 15.17
C GLU A 231 -7.72 28.42 15.34
N TRP A 232 -8.89 27.88 14.90
CA TRP A 232 -9.26 26.51 15.19
C TRP A 232 -9.61 25.76 13.90
N ALA A 233 -9.11 24.52 13.78
CA ALA A 233 -9.61 23.57 12.79
C ALA A 233 -10.93 22.97 13.28
N GLU A 234 -11.87 22.75 12.36
CA GLU A 234 -13.18 22.16 12.66
C GLU A 234 -13.28 20.78 12.02
N LEU A 235 -13.61 19.75 12.81
CA LEU A 235 -13.94 18.43 12.28
C LEU A 235 -15.32 18.50 11.59
N ILE A 236 -15.34 18.30 10.28
CA ILE A 236 -16.58 18.33 9.49
C ILE A 236 -17.32 17.01 9.62
N THR A 237 -16.67 15.91 9.21
CA THR A 237 -17.27 14.58 9.17
C THR A 237 -16.23 13.50 9.42
N THR A 238 -16.70 12.36 9.92
CA THR A 238 -15.92 11.15 10.07
C THR A 238 -16.71 9.97 9.52
N ASP A 239 -16.14 9.26 8.57
CA ASP A 239 -16.73 8.05 8.01
C ASP A 239 -15.97 6.82 8.52
N TYR A 240 -16.71 5.77 8.82
CA TYR A 240 -16.19 4.49 9.31
C TYR A 240 -16.59 3.38 8.35
N ILE A 241 -15.66 2.55 7.97
CA ILE A 241 -15.95 1.34 7.20
C ILE A 241 -15.36 0.11 7.88
N LEU A 242 -16.14 -0.96 7.87
CA LEU A 242 -15.67 -2.31 8.19
C LEU A 242 -16.04 -3.23 7.04
N MET A 243 -15.09 -4.04 6.58
CA MET A 243 -15.29 -4.92 5.45
C MET A 243 -14.64 -6.29 5.62
N ILE A 244 -15.18 -7.27 4.91
CA ILE A 244 -14.68 -8.63 4.84
C ILE A 244 -14.44 -8.95 3.36
N PRO A 245 -13.22 -8.72 2.86
CA PRO A 245 -12.85 -9.12 1.51
C PRO A 245 -12.52 -10.62 1.44
N LEU A 246 -13.02 -11.29 0.41
CA LEU A 246 -12.61 -12.62 -0.03
C LEU A 246 -11.94 -12.46 -1.39
N SER A 247 -10.65 -12.71 -1.47
CA SER A 247 -9.83 -12.48 -2.64
C SER A 247 -9.33 -13.79 -3.24
N TYR A 248 -9.32 -13.90 -4.56
CA TYR A 248 -8.76 -15.03 -5.29
C TYR A 248 -7.80 -14.51 -6.34
N ALA A 249 -6.60 -15.07 -6.41
CA ALA A 249 -5.60 -14.67 -7.38
C ALA A 249 -5.06 -15.88 -8.16
N ILE A 250 -4.91 -15.70 -9.47
CA ILE A 250 -4.31 -16.68 -10.37
C ILE A 250 -3.60 -15.99 -11.52
N ASN A 251 -2.31 -16.27 -11.69
CA ASN A 251 -1.47 -15.65 -12.72
C ASN A 251 -1.54 -14.11 -12.68
N LYS A 252 -2.06 -13.49 -13.75
CA LYS A 252 -2.23 -12.05 -13.90
C LYS A 252 -3.59 -11.53 -13.44
N TRP A 253 -4.48 -12.42 -12.99
CA TRP A 253 -5.83 -12.08 -12.58
C TRP A 253 -5.95 -12.10 -11.07
N SER A 254 -6.68 -11.15 -10.52
CA SER A 254 -7.18 -11.19 -9.15
C SER A 254 -8.63 -10.77 -9.08
N TYR A 255 -9.35 -11.38 -8.17
CA TYR A 255 -10.78 -11.21 -7.96
C TYR A 255 -11.01 -10.87 -6.49
N ARG A 256 -11.95 -10.00 -6.20
CA ARG A 256 -12.36 -9.64 -4.84
C ARG A 256 -13.88 -9.62 -4.74
N LEU A 257 -14.43 -10.44 -3.86
CA LEU A 257 -15.79 -10.30 -3.35
C LEU A 257 -15.70 -9.64 -1.99
N ARG A 258 -16.37 -8.50 -1.79
CA ARG A 258 -16.30 -7.73 -0.55
C ARG A 258 -17.70 -7.44 -0.05
N ALA A 259 -17.98 -7.78 1.22
CA ALA A 259 -19.09 -7.27 1.98
C ALA A 259 -18.61 -6.18 2.92
N TYR A 260 -19.31 -5.07 3.01
CA TYR A 260 -18.91 -3.98 3.88
C TYR A 260 -20.10 -3.20 4.45
N HIS A 261 -19.86 -2.62 5.62
CA HIS A 261 -20.70 -1.63 6.26
C HIS A 261 -19.97 -0.30 6.29
N ILE A 262 -20.67 0.79 5.96
CA ILE A 262 -20.18 2.15 6.12
C ILE A 262 -21.16 2.96 6.93
N SER A 263 -20.66 3.79 7.85
CA SER A 263 -21.43 4.76 8.61
C SER A 263 -20.69 6.10 8.71
N SER A 264 -21.41 7.18 8.84
CA SER A 264 -20.84 8.53 8.88
C SER A 264 -21.40 9.33 10.05
N HIS A 265 -20.55 10.15 10.65
CA HIS A 265 -20.89 11.05 11.74
C HIS A 265 -20.37 12.45 11.47
N LEU A 266 -21.16 13.45 11.82
CA LEU A 266 -20.72 14.85 11.83
C LEU A 266 -19.84 15.13 13.05
N GLY A 267 -18.90 16.05 12.92
CA GLY A 267 -18.18 16.61 14.05
C GLY A 267 -19.11 17.43 14.95
N ASP A 268 -18.91 17.31 16.27
CA ASP A 268 -19.73 18.03 17.24
C ASP A 268 -19.63 19.56 17.05
N GLU A 269 -18.44 20.07 16.78
CA GLU A 269 -18.19 21.49 16.49
C GLU A 269 -18.93 21.94 15.23
N TYR A 270 -18.88 21.13 14.18
CA TYR A 270 -19.60 21.41 12.94
C TYR A 270 -21.10 21.49 13.17
N MET A 271 -21.68 20.58 13.97
CA MET A 271 -23.11 20.59 14.31
C MET A 271 -23.53 21.83 15.11
N VAL A 272 -22.66 22.32 15.97
CA VAL A 272 -22.93 23.54 16.77
C VAL A 272 -22.89 24.79 15.88
N ASN A 273 -21.94 24.83 14.94
CA ASN A 273 -21.70 26.02 14.11
C ASN A 273 -22.60 26.07 12.85
N HIS A 274 -23.17 24.93 12.44
CA HIS A 274 -24.00 24.80 11.24
C HIS A 274 -25.36 24.21 11.59
N ILE A 275 -26.27 25.07 12.10
CA ILE A 275 -27.57 24.68 12.67
C ILE A 275 -28.54 24.07 11.61
N ASP A 276 -28.31 24.35 10.32
CA ASP A 276 -29.18 23.96 9.22
C ASP A 276 -28.80 22.59 8.59
N VAL A 277 -27.95 21.80 9.25
CA VAL A 277 -27.57 20.49 8.72
C VAL A 277 -28.67 19.46 9.02
N ASP A 278 -29.15 18.79 7.97
CA ASP A 278 -30.12 17.70 8.11
C ASP A 278 -29.51 16.55 8.93
N ARG A 279 -30.19 16.18 10.01
CA ARG A 279 -29.78 15.06 10.86
C ARG A 279 -30.27 13.75 10.25
N VAL A 280 -29.50 13.24 9.31
CA VAL A 280 -29.69 11.91 8.72
C VAL A 280 -28.66 10.96 9.32
N ASN A 281 -28.90 9.65 9.17
CA ASN A 281 -27.92 8.61 9.53
C ASN A 281 -27.36 7.97 8.26
N PRO A 282 -26.25 8.48 7.67
CA PRO A 282 -25.64 7.91 6.49
C PRO A 282 -24.99 6.58 6.82
N SER A 283 -25.77 5.51 6.69
CA SER A 283 -25.36 4.15 7.01
C SER A 283 -25.94 3.19 5.98
N PHE A 284 -25.09 2.32 5.43
CA PHE A 284 -25.54 1.28 4.51
C PHE A 284 -24.57 0.08 4.49
N GLU A 285 -25.12 -1.06 4.08
CA GLU A 285 -24.37 -2.28 3.78
C GLU A 285 -24.38 -2.53 2.27
N ALA A 286 -23.22 -2.98 1.75
CA ALA A 286 -23.10 -3.31 0.35
C ALA A 286 -22.22 -4.53 0.12
N ILE A 287 -22.41 -5.14 -1.06
CA ILE A 287 -21.58 -6.23 -1.58
C ILE A 287 -21.08 -5.81 -2.94
N ASP A 288 -19.77 -5.98 -3.19
CA ASP A 288 -19.19 -5.75 -4.51
C ASP A 288 -18.33 -6.93 -4.98
N PHE A 289 -18.15 -6.98 -6.30
CA PHE A 289 -17.30 -7.95 -6.94
C PHE A 289 -16.40 -7.25 -7.95
N PHE A 290 -15.10 -7.31 -7.73
CA PHE A 290 -14.09 -6.68 -8.58
C PHE A 290 -13.20 -7.71 -9.25
N VAL A 291 -12.82 -7.41 -10.46
CA VAL A 291 -11.82 -8.14 -11.24
C VAL A 291 -10.67 -7.19 -11.54
N SER A 292 -9.46 -7.68 -11.41
CA SER A 292 -8.24 -6.94 -11.74
C SER A 292 -7.34 -7.78 -12.62
N TYR A 293 -6.73 -7.15 -13.62
CA TYR A 293 -5.82 -7.78 -14.56
C TYR A 293 -4.52 -7.00 -14.68
N GLN A 294 -3.40 -7.68 -14.44
CA GLN A 294 -2.06 -7.12 -14.65
C GLN A 294 -1.68 -7.26 -16.12
N ALA A 295 -1.98 -6.24 -16.93
CA ALA A 295 -1.77 -6.27 -18.38
C ALA A 295 -0.27 -6.35 -18.73
N THR A 296 0.55 -5.52 -18.08
CA THR A 296 2.01 -5.55 -18.17
C THR A 296 2.62 -5.47 -16.77
N ASN A 297 3.95 -5.53 -16.65
CA ASN A 297 4.61 -5.37 -15.35
C ASN A 297 4.34 -4.01 -14.68
N GLY A 298 3.91 -3.00 -15.41
CA GLY A 298 3.60 -1.68 -14.88
C GLY A 298 2.13 -1.29 -14.94
N LEU A 299 1.32 -1.93 -15.79
CA LEU A 299 -0.06 -1.55 -16.04
C LEU A 299 -1.03 -2.57 -15.47
N ARG A 300 -1.88 -2.12 -14.56
CA ARG A 300 -3.02 -2.85 -13.99
C ARG A 300 -4.31 -2.16 -14.39
N VAL A 301 -5.32 -2.93 -14.76
CA VAL A 301 -6.69 -2.47 -14.98
C VAL A 301 -7.64 -3.24 -14.07
N TYR A 302 -8.72 -2.60 -13.64
CA TYR A 302 -9.69 -3.23 -12.77
C TYR A 302 -11.11 -2.69 -13.00
N GLY A 303 -12.08 -3.40 -12.50
CA GLY A 303 -13.46 -2.94 -12.48
C GLY A 303 -14.42 -3.98 -11.94
N GLY A 304 -15.60 -3.51 -11.57
CA GLY A 304 -16.64 -4.37 -11.06
C GLY A 304 -17.92 -3.64 -10.66
N PRO A 305 -19.02 -4.39 -10.51
CA PRO A 305 -20.26 -3.89 -9.97
C PRO A 305 -20.30 -3.98 -8.46
N GLY A 306 -21.11 -3.12 -7.85
CA GLY A 306 -21.49 -3.21 -6.45
C GLY A 306 -22.98 -2.98 -6.24
N PHE A 307 -23.49 -3.53 -5.14
CA PHE A 307 -24.90 -3.55 -4.79
C PHE A 307 -25.07 -3.16 -3.33
N VAL A 308 -25.81 -2.08 -3.08
CA VAL A 308 -26.28 -1.74 -1.74
C VAL A 308 -27.40 -2.68 -1.37
N VAL A 309 -27.24 -3.44 -0.30
CA VAL A 309 -28.22 -4.45 0.16
C VAL A 309 -29.14 -3.92 1.23
N ASN A 310 -28.68 -2.94 2.01
CA ASN A 310 -29.47 -2.27 3.03
C ASN A 310 -29.00 -0.84 3.22
N SER A 311 -29.88 0.07 3.62
CA SER A 311 -29.53 1.45 3.99
C SER A 311 -30.49 1.97 5.04
N ASP A 312 -30.06 2.94 5.85
CA ASP A 312 -30.90 3.60 6.84
C ASP A 312 -32.07 4.32 6.15
N ASN A 313 -33.25 4.30 6.76
CA ASN A 313 -34.45 4.93 6.23
C ASN A 313 -34.32 6.45 6.07
N SER A 314 -33.52 7.09 6.91
CA SER A 314 -33.23 8.53 6.81
C SER A 314 -32.24 8.87 5.69
N TYR A 315 -31.55 7.84 5.16
CA TYR A 315 -30.54 7.97 4.12
C TYR A 315 -30.67 6.90 3.03
N PRO A 316 -31.77 6.93 2.25
CA PRO A 316 -32.06 5.89 1.29
C PRO A 316 -31.05 5.88 0.14
N MET A 317 -30.34 4.76 -0.02
CA MET A 317 -29.42 4.53 -1.12
C MET A 317 -30.09 3.82 -2.28
N LYS A 318 -29.63 4.08 -3.50
CA LYS A 318 -29.98 3.26 -4.66
C LYS A 318 -29.08 2.02 -4.73
N VAL A 319 -29.64 0.96 -5.33
CA VAL A 319 -29.04 -0.38 -5.25
C VAL A 319 -27.69 -0.51 -5.95
N PHE A 320 -27.52 0.09 -7.14
CA PHE A 320 -26.43 -0.25 -8.04
C PHE A 320 -25.34 0.82 -8.09
N TYR A 321 -24.09 0.37 -8.15
CA TYR A 321 -22.94 1.18 -8.58
C TYR A 321 -21.95 0.33 -9.37
N ALA A 322 -21.11 0.99 -10.16
CA ALA A 322 -19.98 0.39 -10.85
C ALA A 322 -18.73 1.24 -10.61
N GLU A 323 -17.61 0.55 -10.51
CA GLU A 323 -16.29 1.19 -10.34
C GLU A 323 -15.29 0.50 -11.26
N TYR A 324 -14.40 1.27 -11.88
CA TYR A 324 -13.36 0.77 -12.76
C TYR A 324 -12.22 1.76 -12.88
N GLY A 325 -11.04 1.27 -13.20
CA GLY A 325 -9.89 2.14 -13.29
C GLY A 325 -8.63 1.47 -13.81
N LEU A 326 -7.56 2.22 -13.74
CA LEU A 326 -6.24 1.76 -14.12
C LEU A 326 -5.14 2.35 -13.23
N GLU A 327 -4.05 1.62 -13.13
CA GLU A 327 -2.84 2.01 -12.41
C GLU A 327 -1.64 1.74 -13.31
N TRP A 328 -0.80 2.74 -13.49
CA TRP A 328 0.37 2.62 -14.33
C TRP A 328 1.64 3.07 -13.60
N ARG A 329 2.56 2.13 -13.38
CA ARG A 329 3.92 2.35 -12.89
C ARG A 329 4.84 2.45 -14.10
N PHE A 330 5.35 3.63 -14.38
CA PHE A 330 6.07 3.93 -15.63
C PHE A 330 7.34 3.08 -15.83
N MET A 331 7.98 2.65 -14.75
CA MET A 331 9.21 1.84 -14.82
C MET A 331 8.97 0.35 -14.60
N GLY A 332 7.69 -0.07 -14.55
CA GLY A 332 7.30 -1.42 -14.20
C GLY A 332 7.58 -1.76 -12.73
N LEU A 333 7.27 -3.01 -12.36
CA LEU A 333 7.58 -3.54 -11.04
C LEU A 333 9.04 -4.00 -11.00
N ARG A 334 9.78 -3.58 -9.99
CA ARG A 334 11.15 -4.00 -9.73
C ARG A 334 11.23 -4.66 -8.36
N TYR A 335 11.99 -5.73 -8.26
CA TYR A 335 12.16 -6.51 -7.04
C TYR A 335 13.62 -6.47 -6.61
N HIS A 336 13.91 -5.76 -5.52
CA HIS A 336 15.21 -5.80 -4.86
C HIS A 336 14.99 -5.76 -3.37
N TYR A 337 15.67 -6.56 -2.62
CA TYR A 337 15.35 -6.75 -1.22
C TYR A 337 16.19 -5.91 -0.24
N HIS A 338 17.30 -5.34 -0.69
CA HIS A 338 18.14 -4.49 0.16
C HIS A 338 18.05 -3.00 -0.15
N ARG A 339 17.25 -2.60 -1.14
CA ARG A 339 17.15 -1.20 -1.56
C ARG A 339 15.70 -0.73 -1.55
N LEU A 340 15.54 0.52 -1.21
CA LEU A 340 14.27 1.19 -1.39
C LEU A 340 14.13 1.56 -2.87
N TYR A 341 13.04 1.10 -3.51
CA TYR A 341 12.72 1.47 -4.88
C TYR A 341 11.80 2.64 -4.90
N GLY A 342 12.02 3.50 -5.88
CA GLY A 342 11.08 4.49 -6.25
C GLY A 342 10.61 4.29 -7.69
N ALA A 343 9.32 4.49 -7.93
CA ALA A 343 8.74 4.53 -9.27
C ALA A 343 7.69 5.63 -9.37
N PRO A 344 7.72 6.45 -10.45
CA PRO A 344 6.61 7.33 -10.75
C PRO A 344 5.39 6.50 -11.15
N PHE A 345 4.20 6.94 -10.72
CA PHE A 345 2.96 6.27 -11.06
C PHE A 345 1.88 7.26 -11.47
N PHE A 346 0.94 6.75 -12.24
CA PHE A 346 -0.34 7.38 -12.54
C PHE A 346 -1.45 6.39 -12.19
N ALA A 347 -2.53 6.87 -11.57
CA ALA A 347 -3.71 6.06 -11.32
C ALA A 347 -4.97 6.87 -11.63
N ALA A 348 -6.00 6.19 -12.13
CA ALA A 348 -7.29 6.76 -12.42
C ALA A 348 -8.39 5.81 -11.95
N ASP A 349 -9.34 6.34 -11.20
CA ASP A 349 -10.53 5.66 -10.73
C ASP A 349 -11.79 6.36 -11.23
N PHE A 350 -12.77 5.60 -11.64
CA PHE A 350 -14.04 6.06 -12.15
C PHE A 350 -15.17 5.32 -11.44
N GLN A 351 -16.14 6.07 -10.93
CA GLN A 351 -17.31 5.51 -10.26
C GLN A 351 -18.60 6.04 -10.88
N ASN A 352 -19.61 5.19 -10.96
CA ASN A 352 -20.94 5.52 -11.42
C ASN A 352 -21.97 4.97 -10.44
N TRP A 353 -22.48 5.83 -9.57
CA TRP A 353 -23.49 5.48 -8.58
C TRP A 353 -24.90 5.77 -9.09
N GLN A 354 -25.81 4.80 -8.96
CA GLN A 354 -27.21 4.99 -9.34
C GLN A 354 -27.87 6.14 -8.58
N VAL A 355 -27.49 6.35 -7.31
CA VAL A 355 -28.00 7.47 -6.48
C VAL A 355 -27.65 8.82 -7.08
N ASN A 356 -26.56 8.93 -7.82
CA ASN A 356 -26.08 10.12 -8.52
C ASN A 356 -26.49 10.13 -10.00
N ASN A 357 -27.50 9.32 -10.39
CA ASN A 357 -27.95 9.16 -11.78
C ASN A 357 -26.81 8.73 -12.73
N TYR A 358 -25.89 7.89 -12.24
CA TYR A 358 -24.72 7.38 -12.98
C TYR A 358 -23.79 8.46 -13.53
N LYS A 359 -23.82 9.66 -12.96
CA LYS A 359 -22.81 10.67 -13.30
C LYS A 359 -21.43 10.17 -12.97
N PHE A 360 -20.47 10.59 -13.78
CA PHE A 360 -19.08 10.25 -13.55
C PHE A 360 -18.55 10.90 -12.28
N ASP A 361 -17.86 10.10 -11.53
CA ASP A 361 -17.07 10.46 -10.38
C ASP A 361 -15.64 10.00 -10.68
N ILE A 362 -14.70 10.93 -10.78
CA ILE A 362 -13.37 10.71 -11.33
C ILE A 362 -12.32 11.14 -10.32
N THR A 363 -11.40 10.24 -10.01
CA THR A 363 -10.21 10.55 -9.21
C THR A 363 -8.96 10.21 -10.01
N LEU A 364 -8.08 11.18 -10.18
CA LEU A 364 -6.80 11.03 -10.86
C LEU A 364 -5.66 11.27 -9.88
N GLN A 365 -4.62 10.44 -9.93
CA GLN A 365 -3.45 10.58 -9.09
C GLN A 365 -2.18 10.48 -9.93
N LEU A 366 -1.24 11.37 -9.68
CA LEU A 366 0.08 11.37 -10.28
C LEU A 366 1.13 11.61 -9.20
N GLY A 367 2.09 10.72 -9.09
CA GLY A 367 3.07 10.83 -8.02
C GLY A 367 4.21 9.83 -8.11
N TYR A 368 4.78 9.59 -6.95
CA TYR A 368 5.92 8.72 -6.78
C TYR A 368 5.70 7.77 -5.61
N GLU A 369 5.97 6.48 -5.82
CA GLU A 369 5.88 5.46 -4.77
C GLU A 369 7.26 4.90 -4.42
N TRP A 370 7.46 4.59 -3.15
CA TRP A 370 8.65 3.92 -2.63
C TRP A 370 8.25 2.63 -1.94
N SER A 371 9.00 1.56 -2.22
CA SER A 371 8.78 0.25 -1.62
C SER A 371 10.07 -0.57 -1.58
N LYS A 372 10.15 -1.51 -0.65
CA LYS A 372 11.16 -2.57 -0.70
C LYS A 372 10.79 -3.65 -1.71
N LEU A 373 9.48 -3.96 -1.81
CA LEU A 373 8.94 -4.99 -2.69
C LEU A 373 7.78 -4.38 -3.48
N GLN A 374 8.04 -3.87 -4.66
CA GLN A 374 7.04 -3.12 -5.44
C GLN A 374 5.76 -3.90 -5.75
N GLY A 375 5.83 -5.22 -5.90
CA GLY A 375 4.66 -6.03 -6.25
C GLY A 375 3.73 -6.34 -5.09
N ALA A 376 4.24 -6.68 -3.93
CA ALA A 376 3.49 -7.32 -2.86
C ALA A 376 3.56 -6.58 -1.51
N GLY A 377 4.56 -5.72 -1.29
CA GLY A 377 4.81 -5.07 -0.01
C GLY A 377 4.09 -3.72 0.14
N ARG A 378 4.12 -3.22 1.36
CA ARG A 378 3.63 -1.87 1.68
C ARG A 378 4.49 -0.80 1.02
N LYS A 379 3.85 0.30 0.66
CA LYS A 379 4.43 1.40 -0.09
C LYS A 379 4.17 2.72 0.61
N VAL A 380 5.12 3.64 0.50
CA VAL A 380 4.89 5.06 0.78
C VAL A 380 4.67 5.75 -0.55
N ARG A 381 3.65 6.59 -0.66
CA ARG A 381 3.35 7.36 -1.87
C ARG A 381 3.18 8.83 -1.54
N LEU A 382 3.79 9.68 -2.35
CA LEU A 382 3.54 11.12 -2.36
C LEU A 382 3.02 11.50 -3.73
N PHE A 383 1.85 12.12 -3.81
CA PHE A 383 1.18 12.38 -5.06
C PHE A 383 0.28 13.61 -5.04
N ALA A 384 0.08 14.17 -6.23
CA ALA A 384 -1.01 15.10 -6.50
C ALA A 384 -2.26 14.30 -6.88
N GLU A 385 -3.42 14.73 -6.37
CA GLU A 385 -4.72 14.15 -6.63
C GLU A 385 -5.65 15.21 -7.20
N TYR A 386 -6.39 14.84 -8.21
CA TYR A 386 -7.52 15.62 -8.74
C TYR A 386 -8.77 14.78 -8.64
N HIS A 387 -9.81 15.36 -8.09
CA HIS A 387 -11.13 14.74 -8.00
C HIS A 387 -12.17 15.65 -8.65
N ASN A 388 -13.06 15.06 -9.42
CA ASN A 388 -14.24 15.73 -9.97
C ASN A 388 -15.40 14.73 -9.94
N GLY A 389 -16.34 14.98 -9.03
CA GLY A 389 -17.43 14.05 -8.79
C GLY A 389 -18.26 14.46 -7.60
N TYR A 390 -18.67 13.48 -6.83
CA TYR A 390 -19.43 13.71 -5.61
C TYR A 390 -18.50 13.65 -4.41
N SER A 391 -18.80 14.47 -3.40
CA SER A 391 -18.02 14.46 -2.16
C SER A 391 -17.89 13.04 -1.61
N GLU A 392 -16.69 12.69 -1.23
CA GLU A 392 -16.36 11.38 -0.68
C GLU A 392 -17.05 11.13 0.67
N GLY A 393 -17.29 12.18 1.46
CA GLY A 393 -18.00 12.11 2.73
C GLY A 393 -19.45 11.69 2.53
N GLN A 394 -19.88 10.66 3.25
CA GLN A 394 -21.24 10.12 3.05
C GLN A 394 -22.33 11.12 3.46
N PHE A 395 -22.03 12.05 4.37
CA PHE A 395 -22.98 13.05 4.82
C PHE A 395 -23.36 14.08 3.75
N PHE A 396 -22.42 14.42 2.88
CA PHE A 396 -22.58 15.50 1.91
C PHE A 396 -22.39 15.03 0.47
N LYS A 397 -23.41 14.41 -0.09
CA LYS A 397 -23.41 13.98 -1.50
C LYS A 397 -23.62 15.16 -2.46
N LYS A 398 -22.69 16.12 -2.42
CA LYS A 398 -22.67 17.26 -3.32
C LYS A 398 -21.56 17.11 -4.34
N HIS A 399 -21.79 17.64 -5.54
CA HIS A 399 -20.74 17.67 -6.56
C HIS A 399 -19.63 18.61 -6.11
N THR A 400 -18.41 18.13 -6.17
CA THR A 400 -17.20 18.87 -5.82
C THR A 400 -16.13 18.68 -6.89
N ASP A 401 -15.20 19.61 -6.96
CA ASP A 401 -13.94 19.46 -7.65
C ASP A 401 -12.82 20.01 -6.77
N TYR A 402 -11.81 19.21 -6.53
CA TYR A 402 -10.66 19.64 -5.74
C TYR A 402 -9.34 19.12 -6.30
N ILE A 403 -8.27 19.80 -5.91
CA ILE A 403 -6.90 19.31 -6.05
C ILE A 403 -6.31 19.08 -4.67
N ALA A 404 -5.50 18.03 -4.53
CA ALA A 404 -4.85 17.72 -3.27
C ALA A 404 -3.38 17.33 -3.44
N ALA A 405 -2.62 17.52 -2.37
CA ALA A 405 -1.33 16.85 -2.17
C ALA A 405 -1.53 15.83 -1.06
N ARG A 406 -1.18 14.56 -1.34
CA ARG A 406 -1.42 13.45 -0.40
C ARG A 406 -0.15 12.65 -0.17
N LEU A 407 0.09 12.32 1.09
CA LEU A 407 1.07 11.33 1.53
C LEU A 407 0.30 10.10 2.03
N SER A 408 0.64 8.92 1.53
CA SER A 408 0.00 7.68 1.97
C SER A 408 1.00 6.56 2.27
N TRP A 409 0.57 5.63 3.14
CA TRP A 409 1.29 4.42 3.47
C TRP A 409 0.32 3.23 3.53
N GLY A 410 0.63 2.14 2.82
CA GLY A 410 -0.19 0.94 2.75
C GLY A 410 0.26 0.00 1.63
N PHE A 411 -0.59 -0.96 1.30
CA PHE A 411 -0.33 -1.90 0.21
C PHE A 411 -0.41 -1.25 -1.18
#